data_0d0120283d27fa2e08bd18f5ba8807f0
#
_entry.id   0d0120283d27fa2e08bd18f5ba8807f0
#
_cell.length_a   1.000
_cell.length_b   1.000
_cell.length_c   1.000
_cell.angle_alpha   90.00
_cell.angle_beta   90.00
_cell.angle_gamma   90.00
#
_symmetry.space_group_name_H-M   'P 1'
#
loop_
_entity.id
_entity.type
_entity.pdbx_description
1 polymer ?
#
loop_
_entity_poly.entity_id
_entity_poly.type
_entity_poly.pdbx_seq_one_letter_code
_entity_poly.pdbx_strand_id
1 'polypeptide(L)'
;MPLSASMLGDSVWNKFSLKFNNSRLEAHYKKYIFPRLLKQSRLSLLLIAMMYELYGVLDYLLAPQNLLSQITFIRSATTFVVLAIFILTFFKVFKKHHQTLLTFALLLSSASLLWKMTLIHQSIFPYYFTGLILLLLWVHVFYILNFSNVFFCTLAILILSFSAFFALFSFSFNESLSYLIVLTSAFGISVFSSYIAEKSDRALFLREKSLDRERHEHRMRAMHDELTQLPNRALLIDRIEQVILDSRRNNQFCAGFFLDLDNFKEVNDTYGHAVGDAVLNEVSQRLTATIRAADTVARLSGDEFFVLARDVKNKAQAEAFGHKLLRKINKPYQIDGKVVSNSLSVSVGICLFPYVGVTPLDMIKKADHAMYQVKLSGKSGIAFAG
;
A
#
# COMPACT_ATOMS: atom_id res chain seq x y z
N MET A 1 -12.74 14.29 3.95
CA MET A 1 -12.97 14.69 2.55
C MET A 1 -12.06 13.89 1.65
N PRO A 2 -12.54 13.12 0.69
CA PRO A 2 -11.70 12.46 -0.28
C PRO A 2 -10.99 13.54 -1.10
N LEU A 3 -9.67 13.48 -1.17
CA LEU A 3 -8.90 14.27 -2.12
C LEU A 3 -9.29 13.78 -3.51
N SER A 4 -10.26 14.46 -4.16
CA SER A 4 -10.58 14.19 -5.55
C SER A 4 -9.32 14.34 -6.38
N ALA A 5 -9.17 13.52 -7.42
CA ALA A 5 -8.02 13.60 -8.33
C ALA A 5 -7.83 15.00 -8.93
N SER A 6 -8.89 15.84 -8.93
CA SER A 6 -8.87 17.24 -9.34
C SER A 6 -8.30 18.20 -8.28
N MET A 7 -8.26 17.82 -6.99
CA MET A 7 -7.58 18.57 -5.92
C MET A 7 -6.09 18.20 -5.78
N LEU A 8 -5.61 17.20 -6.47
CA LEU A 8 -4.20 16.87 -6.66
C LEU A 8 -3.57 17.81 -7.70
N GLY A 9 -3.98 19.09 -7.67
CA GLY A 9 -3.42 20.13 -8.49
C GLY A 9 -1.91 20.25 -8.32
N ASP A 10 -1.26 20.90 -9.24
CA ASP A 10 0.17 21.18 -9.43
C ASP A 10 1.07 21.38 -8.18
N SER A 11 0.49 21.34 -6.98
CA SER A 11 1.18 21.55 -5.69
C SER A 11 1.74 20.31 -5.01
N VAL A 12 1.43 19.07 -5.49
CA VAL A 12 1.84 17.83 -4.80
C VAL A 12 3.26 17.43 -5.13
N TRP A 13 3.72 17.74 -6.36
CA TRP A 13 5.08 17.47 -6.84
C TRP A 13 5.70 18.65 -7.57
N ASN A 14 7.02 18.66 -7.64
CA ASN A 14 7.78 19.63 -8.43
C ASN A 14 7.55 19.35 -9.92
N LYS A 15 7.16 20.37 -10.70
CA LYS A 15 6.82 20.23 -12.13
C LYS A 15 7.97 19.74 -13.01
N PHE A 16 9.20 20.06 -12.66
CA PHE A 16 10.39 19.66 -13.41
C PHE A 16 10.94 18.31 -12.95
N SER A 17 11.20 18.15 -11.64
CA SER A 17 11.81 16.91 -11.14
C SER A 17 10.81 15.80 -10.87
N LEU A 18 9.50 16.08 -10.94
CA LEU A 18 8.38 15.21 -10.60
C LEU A 18 8.39 14.69 -9.15
N LYS A 19 9.38 15.04 -8.33
CA LYS A 19 9.47 14.61 -6.93
C LYS A 19 8.32 15.18 -6.11
N PHE A 20 7.77 14.37 -5.23
CA PHE A 20 6.77 14.85 -4.26
C PHE A 20 7.38 15.90 -3.33
N ASN A 21 6.65 16.97 -3.07
CA ASN A 21 7.09 18.03 -2.16
C ASN A 21 7.20 17.54 -0.71
N ASN A 22 6.43 16.51 -0.34
CA ASN A 22 6.52 15.85 0.95
C ASN A 22 7.58 14.74 0.92
N SER A 23 8.65 14.88 1.71
CA SER A 23 9.77 13.95 1.77
C SER A 23 9.39 12.53 2.23
N ARG A 24 8.40 12.41 3.13
CA ARG A 24 7.88 11.09 3.58
C ARG A 24 7.12 10.39 2.45
N LEU A 25 6.32 11.14 1.71
CA LEU A 25 5.59 10.60 0.55
C LEU A 25 6.55 10.14 -0.55
N GLU A 26 7.60 10.93 -0.82
CA GLU A 26 8.66 10.57 -1.78
C GLU A 26 9.41 9.30 -1.34
N ALA A 27 9.70 9.14 -0.06
CA ALA A 27 10.35 7.94 0.47
C ALA A 27 9.44 6.69 0.33
N HIS A 28 8.14 6.83 0.56
CA HIS A 28 7.17 5.75 0.35
C HIS A 28 7.04 5.37 -1.13
N TYR A 29 6.97 6.36 -2.03
CA TYR A 29 6.96 6.11 -3.46
C TYR A 29 8.20 5.35 -3.93
N LYS A 30 9.39 5.77 -3.50
CA LYS A 30 10.66 5.06 -3.84
C LYS A 30 10.66 3.62 -3.36
N LYS A 31 10.11 3.35 -2.18
CA LYS A 31 9.98 1.98 -1.66
C LYS A 31 8.98 1.16 -2.48
N TYR A 32 7.88 1.78 -2.88
CA TYR A 32 6.81 1.17 -3.69
C TYR A 32 7.31 0.78 -5.08
N ILE A 33 7.98 1.69 -5.80
CA ILE A 33 8.41 1.47 -7.18
C ILE A 33 9.64 0.57 -7.30
N PHE A 34 10.50 0.51 -6.26
CA PHE A 34 11.80 -0.14 -6.31
C PHE A 34 11.76 -1.62 -6.75
N PRO A 35 10.83 -2.50 -6.31
CA PRO A 35 10.78 -3.88 -6.76
C PRO A 35 10.57 -4.02 -8.27
N ARG A 36 9.72 -3.15 -8.85
CA ARG A 36 9.49 -3.08 -10.29
C ARG A 36 10.74 -2.57 -11.03
N LEU A 37 11.34 -1.49 -10.53
CA LEU A 37 12.58 -0.94 -11.08
C LEU A 37 13.72 -1.98 -11.07
N LEU A 38 13.86 -2.74 -10.00
CA LEU A 38 14.89 -3.78 -9.90
C LEU A 38 14.71 -4.87 -10.97
N LYS A 39 13.47 -5.36 -11.17
CA LYS A 39 13.17 -6.34 -12.19
C LYS A 39 13.44 -5.81 -13.60
N GLN A 40 13.01 -4.59 -13.87
CA GLN A 40 13.24 -3.92 -15.15
C GLN A 40 14.74 -3.64 -15.39
N SER A 41 15.50 -3.22 -14.37
CA SER A 41 16.94 -2.99 -14.48
C SER A 41 17.69 -4.27 -14.83
N ARG A 42 17.35 -5.40 -14.21
CA ARG A 42 17.95 -6.71 -14.54
C ARG A 42 17.71 -7.09 -16.00
N LEU A 43 16.46 -7.00 -16.44
CA LEU A 43 16.12 -7.31 -17.82
C LEU A 43 16.82 -6.37 -18.80
N SER A 44 16.81 -5.07 -18.52
CA SER A 44 17.46 -4.05 -19.33
C SER A 44 18.95 -4.26 -19.48
N LEU A 45 19.67 -4.48 -18.37
CA LEU A 45 21.12 -4.69 -18.39
C LEU A 45 21.53 -5.93 -19.18
N LEU A 46 20.78 -7.04 -19.04
CA LEU A 46 21.02 -8.24 -19.85
C LEU A 46 20.80 -8.00 -21.33
N LEU A 47 19.68 -7.35 -21.67
CA LEU A 47 19.36 -7.09 -23.08
C LEU A 47 20.32 -6.09 -23.71
N ILE A 48 20.75 -5.06 -22.95
CA ILE A 48 21.82 -4.13 -23.42
C ILE A 48 23.10 -4.91 -23.70
N ALA A 49 23.55 -5.77 -22.78
CA ALA A 49 24.73 -6.58 -22.97
C ALA A 49 24.63 -7.48 -24.22
N MET A 50 23.49 -8.17 -24.38
CA MET A 50 23.23 -9.01 -25.55
C MET A 50 23.24 -8.20 -26.85
N MET A 51 22.51 -7.09 -26.90
CA MET A 51 22.43 -6.25 -28.10
C MET A 51 23.80 -5.65 -28.43
N TYR A 52 24.57 -5.25 -27.39
CA TYR A 52 25.90 -4.69 -27.56
C TYR A 52 26.88 -5.72 -28.15
N GLU A 53 26.80 -7.00 -27.73
CA GLU A 53 27.58 -8.08 -28.34
C GLU A 53 27.09 -8.45 -29.74
N LEU A 54 25.78 -8.37 -30.03
CA LEU A 54 25.26 -8.59 -31.38
C LEU A 54 25.83 -7.61 -32.40
N TYR A 55 26.08 -6.34 -31.99
CA TYR A 55 26.80 -5.38 -32.83
C TYR A 55 28.24 -5.82 -33.16
N GLY A 56 28.80 -6.80 -32.47
CA GLY A 56 30.06 -7.43 -32.81
C GLY A 56 30.09 -8.14 -34.17
N VAL A 57 28.94 -8.56 -34.64
CA VAL A 57 28.81 -9.10 -36.02
C VAL A 57 29.09 -7.99 -37.04
N LEU A 58 28.58 -6.77 -36.79
CA LEU A 58 28.87 -5.61 -37.64
C LEU A 58 30.33 -5.20 -37.55
N ASP A 59 30.93 -5.24 -36.34
CA ASP A 59 32.38 -4.97 -36.17
C ASP A 59 33.20 -5.94 -37.00
N TYR A 60 32.89 -7.24 -36.99
CA TYR A 60 33.60 -8.25 -37.77
C TYR A 60 33.43 -8.08 -39.29
N LEU A 61 32.25 -7.71 -39.76
CA LEU A 61 31.94 -7.59 -41.18
C LEU A 61 32.42 -6.29 -41.81
N LEU A 62 32.41 -5.18 -41.05
CA LEU A 62 32.57 -3.84 -41.59
C LEU A 62 33.82 -3.11 -41.11
N ALA A 63 34.37 -3.47 -39.94
CA ALA A 63 35.53 -2.77 -39.40
C ALA A 63 36.84 -3.12 -40.14
N PRO A 64 37.77 -2.17 -40.30
CA PRO A 64 39.08 -2.45 -40.84
C PRO A 64 39.81 -3.49 -39.96
N GLN A 65 40.49 -4.45 -40.62
CA GLN A 65 41.17 -5.56 -39.90
C GLN A 65 42.22 -5.10 -38.91
N ASN A 66 42.93 -4.02 -39.22
CA ASN A 66 43.93 -3.43 -38.32
C ASN A 66 43.33 -2.80 -37.04
N LEU A 67 42.04 -2.43 -37.05
CA LEU A 67 41.36 -1.85 -35.90
C LEU A 67 40.42 -2.81 -35.17
N LEU A 68 40.19 -4.00 -35.76
CA LEU A 68 39.22 -4.98 -35.26
C LEU A 68 39.51 -5.39 -33.79
N SER A 69 40.79 -5.55 -33.44
CA SER A 69 41.19 -5.90 -32.06
C SER A 69 40.86 -4.79 -31.07
N GLN A 70 41.07 -3.53 -31.42
CA GLN A 70 40.75 -2.37 -30.56
C GLN A 70 39.25 -2.22 -30.38
N ILE A 71 38.48 -2.30 -31.48
CA ILE A 71 37.01 -2.21 -31.47
C ILE A 71 36.39 -3.31 -30.62
N THR A 72 36.92 -4.56 -30.78
CA THR A 72 36.46 -5.72 -29.99
C THR A 72 36.82 -5.54 -28.50
N PHE A 73 38.00 -5.03 -28.19
CA PHE A 73 38.41 -4.77 -26.82
C PHE A 73 37.49 -3.74 -26.14
N ILE A 74 37.20 -2.60 -26.81
CA ILE A 74 36.32 -1.56 -26.28
C ILE A 74 34.93 -2.14 -26.01
N ARG A 75 34.38 -2.97 -26.95
CA ARG A 75 33.09 -3.64 -26.79
C ARG A 75 33.09 -4.55 -25.57
N SER A 76 34.03 -5.50 -25.52
CA SER A 76 34.07 -6.52 -24.46
C SER A 76 34.30 -5.88 -23.07
N ALA A 77 35.13 -4.84 -22.98
CA ALA A 77 35.33 -4.07 -21.74
C ALA A 77 34.02 -3.39 -21.28
N THR A 78 33.29 -2.77 -22.22
CA THR A 78 31.98 -2.15 -21.90
C THR A 78 30.95 -3.18 -21.46
N THR A 79 30.82 -4.29 -22.19
CA THR A 79 29.93 -5.40 -21.84
C THR A 79 30.27 -5.97 -20.46
N PHE A 80 31.56 -6.15 -20.16
CA PHE A 80 32.00 -6.63 -18.86
C PHE A 80 31.53 -5.71 -17.73
N VAL A 81 31.64 -4.39 -17.89
CA VAL A 81 31.19 -3.42 -16.88
C VAL A 81 29.65 -3.48 -16.73
N VAL A 82 28.90 -3.55 -17.83
CA VAL A 82 27.43 -3.67 -17.79
C VAL A 82 27.01 -4.97 -17.06
N LEU A 83 27.69 -6.09 -17.33
CA LEU A 83 27.45 -7.36 -16.64
C LEU A 83 27.86 -7.30 -15.16
N ALA A 84 28.93 -6.62 -14.82
CA ALA A 84 29.31 -6.38 -13.42
C ALA A 84 28.22 -5.59 -12.68
N ILE A 85 27.64 -4.54 -13.30
CA ILE A 85 26.50 -3.81 -12.75
C ILE A 85 25.28 -4.71 -12.63
N PHE A 86 25.02 -5.59 -13.60
CA PHE A 86 23.95 -6.60 -13.51
C PHE A 86 24.14 -7.51 -12.28
N ILE A 87 25.34 -8.02 -12.04
CA ILE A 87 25.66 -8.81 -10.84
C ILE A 87 25.41 -8.00 -9.57
N LEU A 88 25.78 -6.72 -9.53
CA LEU A 88 25.52 -5.85 -8.39
C LEU A 88 24.03 -5.70 -8.05
N THR A 89 23.11 -5.93 -9.01
CA THR A 89 21.65 -5.89 -8.75
C THR A 89 21.19 -6.93 -7.72
N PHE A 90 21.97 -7.96 -7.44
CA PHE A 90 21.66 -8.99 -6.44
C PHE A 90 22.13 -8.61 -5.03
N PHE A 91 22.87 -7.50 -4.88
CA PHE A 91 23.43 -7.05 -3.63
C PHE A 91 22.73 -5.78 -3.09
N LYS A 92 22.80 -5.59 -1.76
CA LYS A 92 22.19 -4.42 -1.09
C LYS A 92 22.78 -3.08 -1.57
N VAL A 93 24.02 -3.07 -2.06
CA VAL A 93 24.69 -1.87 -2.60
C VAL A 93 23.89 -1.27 -3.76
N PHE A 94 23.35 -2.11 -4.65
CA PHE A 94 22.53 -1.64 -5.77
C PHE A 94 21.31 -0.84 -5.31
N LYS A 95 20.62 -1.26 -4.25
CA LYS A 95 19.46 -0.54 -3.74
C LYS A 95 19.80 0.92 -3.38
N LYS A 96 20.97 1.17 -2.85
CA LYS A 96 21.42 2.52 -2.45
C LYS A 96 21.85 3.37 -3.65
N HIS A 97 22.54 2.75 -4.62
CA HIS A 97 23.22 3.46 -5.71
C HIS A 97 22.68 3.16 -7.11
N HIS A 98 21.48 2.55 -7.22
CA HIS A 98 20.93 2.07 -8.50
C HIS A 98 20.87 3.17 -9.57
N GLN A 99 20.41 4.39 -9.23
CA GLN A 99 20.35 5.49 -10.20
C GLN A 99 21.74 5.85 -10.76
N THR A 100 22.75 5.97 -9.89
CA THR A 100 24.12 6.28 -10.30
C THR A 100 24.75 5.17 -11.15
N LEU A 101 24.54 3.91 -10.76
CA LEU A 101 25.08 2.77 -11.50
C LEU A 101 24.47 2.63 -12.89
N LEU A 102 23.13 2.80 -13.00
CA LEU A 102 22.43 2.74 -14.28
C LEU A 102 22.77 3.94 -15.18
N THR A 103 22.89 5.14 -14.61
CA THR A 103 23.36 6.33 -15.29
C THR A 103 24.77 6.11 -15.85
N PHE A 104 25.66 5.55 -15.03
CA PHE A 104 27.04 5.23 -15.44
C PHE A 104 27.07 4.20 -16.58
N ALA A 105 26.28 3.13 -16.49
CA ALA A 105 26.19 2.12 -17.55
C ALA A 105 25.74 2.74 -18.89
N LEU A 106 24.74 3.62 -18.86
CA LEU A 106 24.26 4.31 -20.05
C LEU A 106 25.31 5.23 -20.68
N LEU A 107 25.93 6.08 -19.87
CA LEU A 107 26.96 7.00 -20.33
C LEU A 107 28.19 6.27 -20.86
N LEU A 108 28.65 5.20 -20.17
CA LEU A 108 29.77 4.39 -20.62
C LEU A 108 29.47 3.71 -21.96
N SER A 109 28.28 3.11 -22.13
CA SER A 109 27.89 2.46 -23.37
C SER A 109 27.82 3.45 -24.52
N SER A 110 27.29 4.66 -24.27
CA SER A 110 27.22 5.73 -25.29
C SER A 110 28.62 6.26 -25.64
N ALA A 111 29.46 6.51 -24.64
CA ALA A 111 30.83 6.99 -24.88
C ALA A 111 31.68 5.96 -25.64
N SER A 112 31.57 4.67 -25.31
CA SER A 112 32.29 3.61 -26.00
C SER A 112 31.79 3.46 -27.47
N LEU A 113 30.52 3.66 -27.72
CA LEU A 113 29.98 3.66 -29.07
C LEU A 113 30.48 4.86 -29.89
N LEU A 114 30.44 6.05 -29.30
CA LEU A 114 31.02 7.27 -29.93
C LEU A 114 32.52 7.10 -30.22
N TRP A 115 33.27 6.53 -29.27
CA TRP A 115 34.70 6.27 -29.49
C TRP A 115 34.93 5.31 -30.66
N LYS A 116 34.18 4.20 -30.74
CA LYS A 116 34.29 3.30 -31.90
C LYS A 116 33.98 4.01 -33.22
N MET A 117 33.00 4.91 -33.23
CA MET A 117 32.67 5.70 -34.42
C MET A 117 33.82 6.58 -34.90
N THR A 118 34.70 7.06 -34.01
CA THR A 118 35.86 7.85 -34.40
C THR A 118 36.99 7.03 -35.04
N LEU A 119 36.98 5.70 -34.85
CA LEU A 119 38.00 4.78 -35.37
C LEU A 119 37.67 4.25 -36.76
N ILE A 120 36.39 4.37 -37.22
CA ILE A 120 35.92 3.78 -38.44
C ILE A 120 35.84 4.79 -39.58
N HIS A 121 35.79 4.26 -40.80
CA HIS A 121 35.61 5.10 -42.01
C HIS A 121 34.19 5.68 -42.07
N GLN A 122 34.05 6.87 -42.64
CA GLN A 122 32.80 7.60 -42.76
C GLN A 122 31.66 6.79 -43.42
N SER A 123 31.99 5.93 -44.38
CA SER A 123 30.97 5.09 -45.09
C SER A 123 30.28 4.08 -44.15
N ILE A 124 30.92 3.70 -43.04
CA ILE A 124 30.39 2.70 -42.09
C ILE A 124 29.67 3.39 -40.93
N PHE A 125 29.85 4.69 -40.75
CA PHE A 125 29.30 5.50 -39.69
C PHE A 125 27.77 5.29 -39.46
N PRO A 126 26.90 5.27 -40.51
CA PRO A 126 25.45 5.15 -40.35
C PRO A 126 25.02 3.90 -39.58
N TYR A 127 25.77 2.78 -39.70
CA TYR A 127 25.46 1.53 -39.01
C TYR A 127 25.68 1.65 -37.50
N TYR A 128 26.71 2.36 -37.05
CA TYR A 128 26.96 2.58 -35.62
C TYR A 128 26.09 3.69 -35.04
N PHE A 129 25.71 4.67 -35.87
CA PHE A 129 24.81 5.76 -35.49
C PHE A 129 23.42 5.24 -35.08
N THR A 130 22.92 4.21 -35.76
CA THR A 130 21.66 3.54 -35.37
C THR A 130 21.73 2.95 -33.97
N GLY A 131 22.89 2.41 -33.57
CA GLY A 131 23.12 1.91 -32.21
C GLY A 131 23.03 3.01 -31.15
N LEU A 132 23.50 4.21 -31.44
CA LEU A 132 23.40 5.35 -30.52
C LEU A 132 21.93 5.80 -30.35
N ILE A 133 21.15 5.82 -31.42
CA ILE A 133 19.71 6.12 -31.37
C ILE A 133 18.98 5.06 -30.53
N LEU A 134 19.27 3.77 -30.78
CA LEU A 134 18.67 2.67 -30.01
C LEU A 134 19.01 2.79 -28.51
N LEU A 135 20.22 3.15 -28.15
CA LEU A 135 20.61 3.39 -26.76
C LEU A 135 19.81 4.54 -26.12
N LEU A 136 19.61 5.64 -26.82
CA LEU A 136 18.79 6.76 -26.36
C LEU A 136 17.34 6.34 -26.13
N LEU A 137 16.75 5.59 -27.05
CA LEU A 137 15.37 5.10 -26.95
C LEU A 137 15.21 3.99 -25.89
N TRP A 138 16.25 3.22 -25.64
CA TRP A 138 16.24 2.10 -24.70
C TRP A 138 15.88 2.53 -23.27
N VAL A 139 16.35 3.68 -22.84
CA VAL A 139 16.11 4.23 -21.50
C VAL A 139 14.62 4.36 -21.20
N HIS A 140 13.80 4.55 -22.25
CA HIS A 140 12.35 4.67 -22.07
C HIS A 140 11.62 3.37 -22.03
N VAL A 141 12.01 2.41 -22.89
CA VAL A 141 11.36 1.11 -22.98
C VAL A 141 11.39 0.42 -21.64
N PHE A 142 12.47 0.58 -20.89
CA PHE A 142 12.64 -0.07 -19.58
C PHE A 142 12.36 0.85 -18.40
N TYR A 143 12.26 2.16 -18.60
CA TYR A 143 11.97 3.14 -17.53
C TYR A 143 12.73 2.86 -16.22
N ILE A 144 14.06 2.76 -16.34
CA ILE A 144 14.95 2.38 -15.22
C ILE A 144 15.52 3.58 -14.44
N LEU A 145 15.45 4.77 -15.01
CA LEU A 145 15.95 6.02 -14.44
C LEU A 145 14.84 7.01 -14.15
N ASN A 146 15.01 7.83 -13.10
CA ASN A 146 14.14 8.98 -12.85
C ASN A 146 14.26 10.00 -13.99
N PHE A 147 13.17 10.71 -14.28
CA PHE A 147 13.11 11.72 -15.34
C PHE A 147 14.30 12.70 -15.32
N SER A 148 14.65 13.25 -14.16
CA SER A 148 15.81 14.16 -14.04
C SER A 148 17.12 13.51 -14.51
N ASN A 149 17.36 12.24 -14.15
CA ASN A 149 18.57 11.54 -14.57
C ASN A 149 18.54 11.23 -16.08
N VAL A 150 17.38 10.84 -16.62
CA VAL A 150 17.22 10.65 -18.07
C VAL A 150 17.53 11.95 -18.81
N PHE A 151 16.94 13.07 -18.39
CA PHE A 151 17.14 14.36 -19.02
C PHE A 151 18.62 14.75 -19.08
N PHE A 152 19.33 14.73 -17.93
CA PHE A 152 20.74 15.12 -17.90
C PHE A 152 21.64 14.12 -18.62
N CYS A 153 21.36 12.81 -18.56
CA CYS A 153 22.16 11.81 -19.28
C CYS A 153 21.99 11.93 -20.79
N THR A 154 20.75 12.02 -21.27
CA THR A 154 20.50 12.11 -22.71
C THR A 154 20.97 13.46 -23.27
N LEU A 155 20.88 14.54 -22.48
CA LEU A 155 21.48 15.84 -22.85
C LEU A 155 23.02 15.75 -22.95
N ALA A 156 23.67 15.08 -21.99
CA ALA A 156 25.11 14.87 -22.05
C ALA A 156 25.53 14.06 -23.28
N ILE A 157 24.79 12.99 -23.61
CA ILE A 157 25.04 12.19 -24.81
C ILE A 157 24.83 13.05 -26.08
N LEU A 158 23.78 13.87 -26.11
CA LEU A 158 23.55 14.80 -27.22
C LEU A 158 24.73 15.76 -27.41
N ILE A 159 25.19 16.43 -26.36
CA ILE A 159 26.31 17.37 -26.39
C ILE A 159 27.61 16.67 -26.83
N LEU A 160 27.91 15.49 -26.27
CA LEU A 160 29.08 14.70 -26.64
C LEU A 160 29.04 14.28 -28.11
N SER A 161 27.89 13.87 -28.61
CA SER A 161 27.70 13.48 -30.01
C SER A 161 27.89 14.68 -30.93
N PHE A 162 27.36 15.84 -30.56
CA PHE A 162 27.58 17.10 -31.30
C PHE A 162 29.07 17.45 -31.36
N SER A 163 29.73 17.46 -30.22
CA SER A 163 31.18 17.79 -30.16
C SER A 163 32.00 16.85 -31.03
N ALA A 164 31.68 15.55 -31.00
CA ALA A 164 32.36 14.55 -31.83
C ALA A 164 32.09 14.78 -33.32
N PHE A 165 30.86 15.08 -33.73
CA PHE A 165 30.54 15.30 -35.12
C PHE A 165 31.24 16.51 -35.73
N PHE A 166 31.33 17.62 -35.00
CA PHE A 166 31.99 18.83 -35.49
C PHE A 166 33.52 18.78 -35.40
N ALA A 167 34.08 18.08 -34.39
CA ALA A 167 35.52 18.08 -34.14
C ALA A 167 36.25 16.96 -34.87
N LEU A 168 35.62 15.80 -35.08
CA LEU A 168 36.31 14.58 -35.50
C LEU A 168 35.88 14.03 -36.86
N PHE A 169 34.74 14.49 -37.40
CA PHE A 169 34.21 13.99 -38.69
C PHE A 169 34.17 15.08 -39.73
N SER A 170 34.56 14.73 -40.96
CA SER A 170 34.56 15.62 -42.11
C SER A 170 33.26 15.43 -42.96
N PHE A 171 32.12 15.45 -42.29
CA PHE A 171 30.80 15.32 -42.94
C PHE A 171 30.46 16.60 -43.73
N SER A 172 29.70 16.43 -44.81
CA SER A 172 29.06 17.54 -45.47
C SER A 172 28.02 18.22 -44.56
N PHE A 173 27.70 19.48 -44.81
CA PHE A 173 26.70 20.20 -44.02
C PHE A 173 25.36 19.48 -44.00
N ASN A 174 24.91 18.91 -45.13
CA ASN A 174 23.63 18.20 -45.21
C ASN A 174 23.63 16.90 -44.40
N GLU A 175 24.73 16.15 -44.38
CA GLU A 175 24.87 14.93 -43.56
C GLU A 175 24.86 15.28 -42.07
N SER A 176 25.66 16.26 -41.66
CA SER A 176 25.72 16.73 -40.28
C SER A 176 24.35 17.19 -39.77
N LEU A 177 23.63 17.96 -40.62
CA LEU A 177 22.27 18.43 -40.31
C LEU A 177 21.29 17.24 -40.14
N SER A 178 21.38 16.23 -41.01
CA SER A 178 20.51 15.04 -40.95
C SER A 178 20.74 14.25 -39.69
N TYR A 179 21.97 13.96 -39.29
CA TYR A 179 22.31 13.26 -38.03
C TYR A 179 21.86 14.07 -36.84
N LEU A 180 22.01 15.37 -36.88
CA LEU A 180 21.58 16.28 -35.84
C LEU A 180 20.06 16.24 -35.63
N ILE A 181 19.27 16.34 -36.69
CA ILE A 181 17.81 16.28 -36.64
C ILE A 181 17.36 14.96 -36.03
N VAL A 182 17.93 13.83 -36.45
CA VAL A 182 17.58 12.52 -35.95
C VAL A 182 17.92 12.38 -34.45
N LEU A 183 19.10 12.85 -34.05
CA LEU A 183 19.55 12.74 -32.66
C LEU A 183 18.74 13.65 -31.72
N THR A 184 18.41 14.87 -32.14
CA THR A 184 17.56 15.79 -31.36
C THR A 184 16.12 15.28 -31.28
N SER A 185 15.62 14.64 -32.33
CA SER A 185 14.29 13.99 -32.30
C SER A 185 14.28 12.82 -31.34
N ALA A 186 15.31 11.95 -31.36
CA ALA A 186 15.45 10.85 -30.43
C ALA A 186 15.54 11.36 -28.96
N PHE A 187 16.30 12.43 -28.72
CA PHE A 187 16.35 13.11 -27.42
C PHE A 187 14.98 13.60 -26.96
N GLY A 188 14.24 14.32 -27.85
CA GLY A 188 12.92 14.83 -27.53
C GLY A 188 11.92 13.72 -27.18
N ILE A 189 11.88 12.66 -27.99
CA ILE A 189 11.04 11.47 -27.72
C ILE A 189 11.43 10.87 -26.38
N SER A 190 12.73 10.73 -26.12
CA SER A 190 13.31 10.20 -24.92
C SER A 190 12.85 10.96 -23.67
N VAL A 191 13.03 12.24 -23.63
CA VAL A 191 12.66 13.10 -22.50
C VAL A 191 11.15 13.11 -22.28
N PHE A 192 10.38 13.28 -23.34
CA PHE A 192 8.92 13.34 -23.25
C PHE A 192 8.29 12.04 -22.72
N SER A 193 8.73 10.89 -23.26
CA SER A 193 8.24 9.60 -22.82
C SER A 193 8.58 9.31 -21.36
N SER A 194 9.81 9.63 -20.92
CA SER A 194 10.20 9.47 -19.50
C SER A 194 9.39 10.37 -18.57
N TYR A 195 9.12 11.60 -18.99
CA TYR A 195 8.28 12.52 -18.22
C TYR A 195 6.87 11.96 -18.02
N ILE A 196 6.23 11.50 -19.10
CA ILE A 196 4.88 10.93 -19.04
C ILE A 196 4.88 9.66 -18.20
N ALA A 197 5.85 8.77 -18.41
CA ALA A 197 5.93 7.50 -17.67
C ALA A 197 6.07 7.74 -16.17
N GLU A 198 7.00 8.60 -15.71
CA GLU A 198 7.17 8.90 -14.30
C GLU A 198 5.95 9.61 -13.71
N LYS A 199 5.36 10.57 -14.44
CA LYS A 199 4.12 11.25 -14.01
C LYS A 199 2.97 10.27 -13.82
N SER A 200 2.80 9.32 -14.75
CA SER A 200 1.76 8.28 -14.68
C SER A 200 1.97 7.34 -13.50
N ASP A 201 3.20 6.87 -13.26
CA ASP A 201 3.50 5.98 -12.13
C ASP A 201 3.26 6.68 -10.78
N ARG A 202 3.60 7.97 -10.66
CA ARG A 202 3.32 8.75 -9.45
C ARG A 202 1.82 8.97 -9.24
N ALA A 203 1.07 9.22 -10.32
CA ALA A 203 -0.38 9.35 -10.25
C ALA A 203 -1.06 8.03 -9.85
N LEU A 204 -0.60 6.90 -10.40
CA LEU A 204 -1.08 5.56 -10.03
C LEU A 204 -0.82 5.26 -8.55
N PHE A 205 0.38 5.56 -8.06
CA PHE A 205 0.71 5.39 -6.64
C PHE A 205 -0.22 6.17 -5.72
N LEU A 206 -0.53 7.43 -6.04
CA LEU A 206 -1.46 8.24 -5.24
C LEU A 206 -2.87 7.68 -5.29
N ARG A 207 -3.32 7.22 -6.47
CA ARG A 207 -4.65 6.62 -6.63
C ARG A 207 -4.79 5.33 -5.84
N GLU A 208 -3.81 4.46 -5.88
CA GLU A 208 -3.80 3.21 -5.11
C GLU A 208 -3.88 3.51 -3.60
N LYS A 209 -3.07 4.45 -3.13
CA LYS A 209 -3.10 4.88 -1.73
C LYS A 209 -4.44 5.49 -1.30
N SER A 210 -5.11 6.25 -2.19
CA SER A 210 -6.46 6.77 -1.88
C SER A 210 -7.51 5.67 -1.82
N LEU A 211 -7.45 4.71 -2.74
CA LEU A 211 -8.35 3.55 -2.75
C LEU A 211 -8.19 2.67 -1.49
N ASP A 212 -6.96 2.46 -1.05
CA ASP A 212 -6.69 1.69 0.18
C ASP A 212 -7.26 2.40 1.41
N ARG A 213 -7.15 3.73 1.45
CA ARG A 213 -7.75 4.54 2.51
C ARG A 213 -9.28 4.45 2.49
N GLU A 214 -9.89 4.64 1.32
CA GLU A 214 -11.35 4.53 1.16
C GLU A 214 -11.86 3.14 1.56
N ARG A 215 -11.16 2.07 1.13
CA ARG A 215 -11.47 0.69 1.54
C ARG A 215 -11.39 0.51 3.06
N HIS A 216 -10.37 1.09 3.68
CA HIS A 216 -10.23 1.03 5.14
C HIS A 216 -11.36 1.77 5.84
N GLU A 217 -11.71 2.99 5.40
CA GLU A 217 -12.81 3.77 5.95
C GLU A 217 -14.18 3.06 5.77
N HIS A 218 -14.42 2.47 4.59
CA HIS A 218 -15.62 1.66 4.36
C HIS A 218 -15.67 0.42 5.25
N ARG A 219 -14.53 -0.29 5.42
CA ARG A 219 -14.46 -1.44 6.32
C ARG A 219 -14.71 -1.03 7.77
N MET A 220 -14.15 0.08 8.22
CA MET A 220 -14.38 0.58 9.57
C MET A 220 -15.85 0.98 9.80
N ARG A 221 -16.52 1.64 8.84
CA ARG A 221 -17.96 1.92 8.92
C ARG A 221 -18.79 0.64 8.94
N ALA A 222 -18.46 -0.33 8.10
CA ALA A 222 -19.14 -1.63 8.05
C ALA A 222 -18.92 -2.51 9.31
N MET A 223 -17.98 -2.13 10.21
CA MET A 223 -17.67 -2.85 11.45
C MET A 223 -18.27 -2.22 12.72
N HIS A 224 -18.98 -1.09 12.58
CA HIS A 224 -19.66 -0.43 13.69
C HIS A 224 -21.17 -0.32 13.43
N ASP A 225 -21.94 -0.29 14.50
CA ASP A 225 -23.37 -0.01 14.47
C ASP A 225 -23.60 1.47 14.21
N GLU A 226 -24.48 1.81 13.24
CA GLU A 226 -24.69 3.21 12.82
C GLU A 226 -25.32 4.08 13.91
N LEU A 227 -26.19 3.51 14.76
CA LEU A 227 -26.88 4.25 15.80
C LEU A 227 -25.96 4.53 17.00
N THR A 228 -25.33 3.47 17.53
CA THR A 228 -24.60 3.53 18.80
C THR A 228 -23.11 3.73 18.63
N GLN A 229 -22.59 3.61 17.42
CA GLN A 229 -21.15 3.63 17.08
C GLN A 229 -20.34 2.54 17.80
N LEU A 230 -20.98 1.60 18.47
CA LEU A 230 -20.32 0.43 19.04
C LEU A 230 -19.86 -0.54 17.95
N PRO A 231 -18.85 -1.38 18.21
CA PRO A 231 -18.59 -2.57 17.42
C PRO A 231 -19.86 -3.33 17.08
N ASN A 232 -20.04 -3.69 15.81
CA ASN A 232 -21.13 -4.55 15.41
C ASN A 232 -20.75 -6.04 15.54
N ARG A 233 -21.65 -6.94 15.12
CA ARG A 233 -21.45 -8.39 15.18
C ARG A 233 -20.17 -8.84 14.48
N ALA A 234 -19.83 -8.25 13.32
CA ALA A 234 -18.63 -8.63 12.56
C ALA A 234 -17.34 -8.28 13.31
N LEU A 235 -17.25 -7.06 13.85
CA LEU A 235 -16.07 -6.65 14.64
C LEU A 235 -15.99 -7.40 15.96
N LEU A 236 -17.13 -7.73 16.60
CA LEU A 236 -17.15 -8.56 17.80
C LEU A 236 -16.56 -9.94 17.55
N ILE A 237 -16.93 -10.62 16.47
CA ILE A 237 -16.39 -11.95 16.11
C ILE A 237 -14.88 -11.89 15.97
N ASP A 238 -14.33 -10.90 15.26
CA ASP A 238 -12.88 -10.68 15.10
C ASP A 238 -12.20 -10.48 16.47
N ARG A 239 -12.79 -9.67 17.36
CA ARG A 239 -12.27 -9.43 18.72
C ARG A 239 -12.30 -10.68 19.59
N ILE A 240 -13.36 -11.47 19.52
CA ILE A 240 -13.46 -12.74 20.26
C ILE A 240 -12.37 -13.71 19.77
N GLU A 241 -12.16 -13.82 18.45
CA GLU A 241 -11.12 -14.70 17.90
C GLU A 241 -9.74 -14.34 18.41
N GLN A 242 -9.39 -13.05 18.43
CA GLN A 242 -8.13 -12.55 18.98
C GLN A 242 -8.01 -12.89 20.47
N VAL A 243 -9.07 -12.67 21.25
CA VAL A 243 -9.07 -12.95 22.70
C VAL A 243 -8.96 -14.45 22.98
N ILE A 244 -9.59 -15.32 22.20
CA ILE A 244 -9.43 -16.78 22.31
C ILE A 244 -7.97 -17.19 22.08
N LEU A 245 -7.31 -16.65 21.06
CA LEU A 245 -5.90 -16.94 20.78
C LEU A 245 -4.98 -16.46 21.91
N ASP A 246 -5.20 -15.25 22.42
CA ASP A 246 -4.44 -14.67 23.52
C ASP A 246 -4.66 -15.46 24.84
N SER A 247 -5.91 -15.83 25.16
CA SER A 247 -6.26 -16.56 26.36
C SER A 247 -5.62 -17.95 26.42
N ARG A 248 -5.57 -18.65 25.26
CA ARG A 248 -4.87 -19.94 25.14
C ARG A 248 -3.37 -19.82 25.38
N ARG A 249 -2.75 -18.74 24.88
CA ARG A 249 -1.30 -18.51 25.03
C ARG A 249 -0.94 -18.16 26.44
N ASN A 250 -1.74 -17.34 27.12
CA ASN A 250 -1.45 -16.78 28.45
C ASN A 250 -2.13 -17.54 29.59
N ASN A 251 -2.89 -18.59 29.27
CA ASN A 251 -3.68 -19.38 30.27
C ASN A 251 -4.61 -18.49 31.11
N GLN A 252 -5.25 -17.49 30.45
CA GLN A 252 -6.14 -16.53 31.11
C GLN A 252 -7.59 -16.83 30.78
N PHE A 253 -8.48 -16.69 31.77
CA PHE A 253 -9.91 -16.78 31.55
C PHE A 253 -10.47 -15.43 31.04
N CYS A 254 -11.47 -15.52 30.19
CA CYS A 254 -12.24 -14.41 29.67
C CYS A 254 -13.74 -14.75 29.77
N ALA A 255 -14.59 -13.74 29.66
CA ALA A 255 -16.02 -13.94 29.73
C ALA A 255 -16.75 -13.15 28.63
N GLY A 256 -17.73 -13.78 28.00
CA GLY A 256 -18.71 -13.14 27.13
C GLY A 256 -20.04 -12.98 27.84
N PHE A 257 -20.59 -11.80 27.75
CA PHE A 257 -21.90 -11.46 28.31
C PHE A 257 -22.82 -11.08 27.17
N PHE A 258 -23.88 -11.86 26.96
CA PHE A 258 -24.96 -11.52 26.05
C PHE A 258 -26.04 -10.77 26.84
N LEU A 259 -26.43 -9.60 26.39
CA LEU A 259 -27.39 -8.72 27.05
C LEU A 259 -28.54 -8.45 26.10
N ASP A 260 -29.76 -8.53 26.60
CA ASP A 260 -30.96 -8.19 25.86
C ASP A 260 -31.89 -7.35 26.76
N LEU A 261 -32.36 -6.22 26.23
CA LEU A 261 -33.19 -5.29 26.98
C LEU A 261 -34.63 -5.83 27.10
N ASP A 262 -35.03 -6.11 28.31
CA ASP A 262 -36.38 -6.56 28.59
C ASP A 262 -37.37 -5.42 28.40
N ASN A 263 -38.51 -5.71 27.73
CA ASN A 263 -39.64 -4.78 27.48
C ASN A 263 -39.25 -3.56 26.61
N PHE A 264 -38.15 -3.63 25.84
CA PHE A 264 -37.72 -2.52 24.95
C PHE A 264 -38.80 -2.21 23.88
N LYS A 265 -39.52 -3.23 23.40
CA LYS A 265 -40.61 -3.03 22.47
C LYS A 265 -41.69 -2.12 23.04
N GLU A 266 -42.05 -2.27 24.34
CA GLU A 266 -43.03 -1.42 25.01
C GLU A 266 -42.58 0.06 25.06
N VAL A 267 -41.29 0.31 25.17
CA VAL A 267 -40.70 1.67 25.07
C VAL A 267 -40.95 2.25 23.67
N ASN A 268 -40.67 1.48 22.61
CA ASN A 268 -40.93 1.92 21.25
C ASN A 268 -42.42 2.16 20.98
N ASP A 269 -43.28 1.25 21.44
CA ASP A 269 -44.73 1.33 21.23
C ASP A 269 -45.37 2.51 22.01
N THR A 270 -44.80 2.86 23.18
CA THR A 270 -45.31 3.93 24.06
C THR A 270 -44.77 5.31 23.73
N TYR A 271 -43.47 5.40 23.46
CA TYR A 271 -42.75 6.70 23.33
C TYR A 271 -42.26 6.98 21.92
N GLY A 272 -42.39 6.02 20.99
CA GLY A 272 -41.94 6.12 19.62
C GLY A 272 -40.46 5.72 19.44
N HIS A 273 -40.10 5.37 18.20
CA HIS A 273 -38.74 4.89 17.85
C HIS A 273 -37.61 5.87 18.16
N ALA A 274 -37.87 7.19 18.06
CA ALA A 274 -36.83 8.18 18.38
C ALA A 274 -36.40 8.13 19.87
N VAL A 275 -37.36 7.85 20.78
CA VAL A 275 -37.04 7.66 22.21
C VAL A 275 -36.35 6.33 22.43
N GLY A 276 -36.77 5.27 21.72
CA GLY A 276 -36.08 3.98 21.74
C GLY A 276 -34.62 4.08 21.30
N ASP A 277 -34.35 4.81 20.21
CA ASP A 277 -32.99 5.08 19.74
C ASP A 277 -32.13 5.86 20.77
N ALA A 278 -32.74 6.83 21.45
CA ALA A 278 -32.08 7.57 22.54
C ALA A 278 -31.75 6.64 23.73
N VAL A 279 -32.67 5.71 24.08
CA VAL A 279 -32.44 4.68 25.12
C VAL A 279 -31.28 3.76 24.71
N LEU A 280 -31.22 3.28 23.47
CA LEU A 280 -30.13 2.42 22.97
C LEU A 280 -28.79 3.14 23.05
N ASN A 281 -28.75 4.42 22.69
CA ASN A 281 -27.57 5.25 22.84
C ASN A 281 -27.13 5.42 24.31
N GLU A 282 -28.05 5.65 25.22
CA GLU A 282 -27.77 5.74 26.66
C GLU A 282 -27.26 4.40 27.21
N VAL A 283 -27.87 3.25 26.80
CA VAL A 283 -27.38 1.91 27.14
C VAL A 283 -25.94 1.73 26.69
N SER A 284 -25.63 2.12 25.46
CA SER A 284 -24.28 2.00 24.89
C SER A 284 -23.25 2.81 25.69
N GLN A 285 -23.61 4.02 26.12
CA GLN A 285 -22.76 4.87 26.96
C GLN A 285 -22.56 4.27 28.34
N ARG A 286 -23.62 3.76 28.99
CA ARG A 286 -23.54 3.09 30.30
C ARG A 286 -22.68 1.85 30.27
N LEU A 287 -22.81 1.02 29.23
CA LEU A 287 -21.97 -0.16 29.04
C LEU A 287 -20.50 0.25 28.85
N THR A 288 -20.23 1.18 27.96
CA THR A 288 -18.88 1.66 27.69
C THR A 288 -18.21 2.27 28.94
N ALA A 289 -18.95 3.05 29.72
CA ALA A 289 -18.44 3.61 30.98
C ALA A 289 -18.23 2.57 32.10
N THR A 290 -18.77 1.36 31.95
CA THR A 290 -18.70 0.30 32.96
C THR A 290 -17.53 -0.66 32.76
N ILE A 291 -17.06 -0.81 31.49
CA ILE A 291 -15.98 -1.71 31.10
C ILE A 291 -14.60 -1.05 31.19
N ARG A 292 -13.54 -1.86 31.08
CA ARG A 292 -12.14 -1.40 30.99
C ARG A 292 -11.78 -1.14 29.52
N ALA A 293 -10.70 -0.42 29.30
CA ALA A 293 -10.18 -0.15 27.94
C ALA A 293 -9.79 -1.43 27.16
N ALA A 294 -9.46 -2.51 27.86
CA ALA A 294 -9.14 -3.82 27.27
C ALA A 294 -10.37 -4.65 26.89
N ASP A 295 -11.55 -4.31 27.43
CA ASP A 295 -12.79 -5.01 27.17
C ASP A 295 -13.46 -4.46 25.91
N THR A 296 -14.45 -5.15 25.37
CA THR A 296 -15.20 -4.73 24.19
C THR A 296 -16.70 -4.76 24.47
N VAL A 297 -17.40 -3.68 24.12
CA VAL A 297 -18.87 -3.66 24.00
C VAL A 297 -19.22 -3.68 22.53
N ALA A 298 -20.23 -4.45 22.16
CA ALA A 298 -20.78 -4.53 20.82
C ALA A 298 -22.30 -4.48 20.87
N ARG A 299 -22.92 -3.94 19.81
CA ARG A 299 -24.34 -4.12 19.54
C ARG A 299 -24.52 -5.13 18.42
N LEU A 300 -25.30 -6.18 18.67
CA LEU A 300 -25.49 -7.27 17.71
C LEU A 300 -26.64 -7.03 16.75
N SER A 301 -27.77 -6.61 17.28
CA SER A 301 -28.99 -6.23 16.55
C SER A 301 -30.01 -5.63 17.52
N GLY A 302 -30.94 -4.83 17.02
CA GLY A 302 -32.08 -4.35 17.83
C GLY A 302 -31.67 -3.86 19.23
N ASP A 303 -32.11 -4.58 20.25
CA ASP A 303 -31.89 -4.38 21.68
C ASP A 303 -30.86 -5.34 22.29
N GLU A 304 -30.11 -6.08 21.43
CA GLU A 304 -29.10 -7.05 21.82
C GLU A 304 -27.70 -6.42 21.87
N PHE A 305 -27.04 -6.57 23.01
CA PHE A 305 -25.66 -6.12 23.22
C PHE A 305 -24.78 -7.31 23.65
N PHE A 306 -23.48 -7.16 23.44
CA PHE A 306 -22.49 -8.14 23.91
C PHE A 306 -21.30 -7.42 24.55
N VAL A 307 -20.90 -7.92 25.71
CA VAL A 307 -19.67 -7.46 26.39
C VAL A 307 -18.68 -8.59 26.43
N LEU A 308 -17.50 -8.35 25.92
CA LEU A 308 -16.35 -9.27 25.98
C LEU A 308 -15.37 -8.74 27.03
N ALA A 309 -15.32 -9.41 28.16
CA ALA A 309 -14.41 -9.06 29.25
C ALA A 309 -13.14 -9.94 29.22
N ARG A 310 -11.98 -9.28 29.26
CA ARG A 310 -10.66 -9.92 29.33
C ARG A 310 -10.24 -10.05 30.81
N ASP A 311 -9.32 -10.98 31.10
CA ASP A 311 -8.72 -11.15 32.43
C ASP A 311 -9.76 -11.38 33.56
N VAL A 312 -10.66 -12.33 33.36
CA VAL A 312 -11.62 -12.75 34.37
C VAL A 312 -11.02 -13.92 35.15
N LYS A 313 -10.72 -13.70 36.42
CA LYS A 313 -9.98 -14.71 37.23
C LYS A 313 -10.79 -15.98 37.52
N ASN A 314 -12.10 -15.86 37.73
CA ASN A 314 -12.97 -16.98 38.12
C ASN A 314 -14.46 -16.64 37.86
N LYS A 315 -15.31 -17.65 38.08
CA LYS A 315 -16.77 -17.54 37.94
C LYS A 315 -17.36 -16.43 38.83
N ALA A 316 -16.91 -16.29 40.04
CA ALA A 316 -17.40 -15.29 41.00
C ALA A 316 -17.12 -13.84 40.51
N GLN A 317 -15.97 -13.62 39.86
CA GLN A 317 -15.65 -12.31 39.26
C GLN A 317 -16.51 -12.00 38.04
N ALA A 318 -16.79 -13.01 37.17
CA ALA A 318 -17.72 -12.86 36.05
C ALA A 318 -19.14 -12.55 36.55
N GLU A 319 -19.58 -13.23 37.60
CA GLU A 319 -20.88 -13.02 38.25
C GLU A 319 -21.02 -11.61 38.82
N ALA A 320 -20.03 -11.17 39.59
CA ALA A 320 -19.98 -9.80 40.13
C ALA A 320 -20.00 -8.72 39.01
N PHE A 321 -19.31 -8.99 37.90
CA PHE A 321 -19.31 -8.09 36.74
C PHE A 321 -20.67 -8.09 36.02
N GLY A 322 -21.30 -9.25 35.81
CA GLY A 322 -22.65 -9.35 35.28
C GLY A 322 -23.66 -8.57 36.11
N HIS A 323 -23.62 -8.70 37.44
CA HIS A 323 -24.46 -7.90 38.36
C HIS A 323 -24.14 -6.40 38.30
N LYS A 324 -22.89 -6.00 38.03
CA LYS A 324 -22.51 -4.61 37.83
C LYS A 324 -23.15 -4.05 36.55
N LEU A 325 -23.12 -4.81 35.45
CA LEU A 325 -23.76 -4.45 34.18
C LEU A 325 -25.27 -4.29 34.38
N LEU A 326 -25.92 -5.29 34.99
CA LEU A 326 -27.36 -5.28 35.27
C LEU A 326 -27.77 -4.04 36.10
N ARG A 327 -27.08 -3.77 37.19
CA ARG A 327 -27.37 -2.58 38.02
C ARG A 327 -27.17 -1.24 37.31
N LYS A 328 -26.27 -1.19 36.34
CA LYS A 328 -26.02 0.04 35.56
C LYS A 328 -27.09 0.29 34.52
N ILE A 329 -27.57 -0.77 33.87
CA ILE A 329 -28.58 -0.68 32.81
C ILE A 329 -29.98 -0.47 33.40
N ASN A 330 -30.30 -1.12 34.52
CA ASN A 330 -31.59 -0.99 35.18
C ASN A 330 -31.84 0.38 35.88
N LYS A 331 -30.88 1.31 35.81
CA LYS A 331 -31.12 2.67 36.28
C LYS A 331 -32.16 3.40 35.41
N PRO A 332 -33.02 4.28 35.99
CA PRO A 332 -33.96 5.04 35.22
C PRO A 332 -33.30 5.80 34.03
N TYR A 333 -34.03 5.87 32.93
CA TYR A 333 -33.63 6.63 31.75
C TYR A 333 -34.33 7.95 31.72
N GLN A 334 -33.58 9.04 31.53
CA GLN A 334 -34.14 10.37 31.34
C GLN A 334 -33.83 10.83 29.92
N ILE A 335 -34.84 10.94 29.09
CA ILE A 335 -34.75 11.37 27.70
C ILE A 335 -35.57 12.64 27.57
N ASP A 336 -34.99 13.72 27.09
CA ASP A 336 -35.61 15.05 26.95
C ASP A 336 -36.35 15.54 28.23
N GLY A 337 -35.74 15.28 29.38
CA GLY A 337 -36.27 15.68 30.69
C GLY A 337 -37.45 14.82 31.21
N LYS A 338 -37.84 13.80 30.50
CA LYS A 338 -38.88 12.83 30.92
C LYS A 338 -38.29 11.50 31.34
N VAL A 339 -38.81 10.91 32.40
CA VAL A 339 -38.44 9.57 32.83
C VAL A 339 -39.13 8.57 31.90
N VAL A 340 -38.29 7.81 31.17
CA VAL A 340 -38.78 6.74 30.29
C VAL A 340 -38.90 5.48 31.12
N SER A 341 -40.08 4.96 31.27
CA SER A 341 -40.50 3.68 31.86
C SER A 341 -39.60 3.07 32.95
N ASN A 342 -40.15 2.78 34.12
CA ASN A 342 -39.48 2.02 35.18
C ASN A 342 -39.43 0.48 34.90
N SER A 343 -39.99 0.01 33.77
CA SER A 343 -40.08 -1.41 33.42
C SER A 343 -38.92 -1.90 32.55
N LEU A 344 -38.06 -1.01 32.07
CA LEU A 344 -36.91 -1.40 31.27
C LEU A 344 -35.85 -2.07 32.14
N SER A 345 -35.55 -3.32 31.88
CA SER A 345 -34.49 -4.08 32.54
C SER A 345 -33.60 -4.82 31.52
N VAL A 346 -32.67 -5.63 31.96
CA VAL A 346 -31.81 -6.41 31.09
C VAL A 346 -31.68 -7.84 31.58
N SER A 347 -31.77 -8.78 30.65
CA SER A 347 -31.43 -10.19 30.87
C SER A 347 -30.02 -10.47 30.37
N VAL A 348 -29.16 -11.10 31.18
CA VAL A 348 -27.74 -11.31 30.90
C VAL A 348 -27.37 -12.77 30.93
N GLY A 349 -26.84 -13.30 29.85
CA GLY A 349 -26.22 -14.62 29.76
C GLY A 349 -24.72 -14.54 29.76
N ILE A 350 -24.05 -15.39 30.52
CA ILE A 350 -22.58 -15.37 30.73
C ILE A 350 -21.96 -16.67 30.23
N CYS A 351 -20.97 -16.58 29.35
CA CYS A 351 -20.15 -17.70 28.90
C CYS A 351 -18.68 -17.47 29.28
N LEU A 352 -18.13 -18.39 30.06
CA LEU A 352 -16.70 -18.38 30.42
C LEU A 352 -15.91 -19.20 29.42
N PHE A 353 -14.69 -18.76 29.11
CA PHE A 353 -13.76 -19.46 28.24
C PHE A 353 -12.29 -19.20 28.65
N PRO A 354 -11.26 -19.99 28.26
CA PRO A 354 -11.32 -21.01 27.21
C PRO A 354 -11.91 -22.34 27.66
N TYR A 355 -12.53 -23.04 26.70
CA TYR A 355 -12.91 -24.45 26.79
C TYR A 355 -12.54 -25.16 25.48
N VAL A 356 -12.55 -26.50 25.48
CA VAL A 356 -12.14 -27.28 24.30
C VAL A 356 -13.10 -26.98 23.12
N GLY A 357 -12.52 -26.66 21.95
CA GLY A 357 -13.29 -26.40 20.74
C GLY A 357 -13.99 -25.05 20.69
N VAL A 358 -13.72 -24.12 21.61
CA VAL A 358 -14.36 -22.79 21.60
C VAL A 358 -14.11 -22.06 20.28
N THR A 359 -15.20 -21.60 19.66
CA THR A 359 -15.20 -20.66 18.54
C THR A 359 -15.94 -19.38 18.92
N PRO A 360 -15.75 -18.25 18.22
CA PRO A 360 -16.49 -17.04 18.49
C PRO A 360 -18.02 -17.23 18.43
N LEU A 361 -18.50 -17.98 17.45
CA LEU A 361 -19.94 -18.23 17.27
C LEU A 361 -20.49 -19.11 18.38
N ASP A 362 -19.77 -20.15 18.83
CA ASP A 362 -20.19 -21.00 19.95
C ASP A 362 -20.29 -20.20 21.24
N MET A 363 -19.33 -19.31 21.49
CA MET A 363 -19.33 -18.48 22.67
C MET A 363 -20.54 -17.54 22.71
N ILE A 364 -20.82 -16.87 21.59
CA ILE A 364 -22.02 -16.00 21.46
C ILE A 364 -23.28 -16.81 21.66
N LYS A 365 -23.41 -17.99 21.00
CA LYS A 365 -24.57 -18.87 21.09
C LYS A 365 -24.80 -19.40 22.50
N LYS A 366 -23.73 -19.79 23.21
CA LYS A 366 -23.85 -20.25 24.61
C LYS A 366 -24.29 -19.14 25.55
N ALA A 367 -23.74 -17.94 25.39
CA ALA A 367 -24.13 -16.78 26.18
C ALA A 367 -25.60 -16.37 25.88
N ASP A 368 -26.01 -16.38 24.61
CA ASP A 368 -27.40 -16.14 24.19
C ASP A 368 -28.37 -17.16 24.83
N HIS A 369 -28.05 -18.46 24.76
CA HIS A 369 -28.85 -19.49 25.39
C HIS A 369 -29.00 -19.28 26.92
N ALA A 370 -27.95 -18.89 27.59
CA ALA A 370 -28.00 -18.57 29.03
C ALA A 370 -28.89 -17.32 29.29
N MET A 371 -28.80 -16.28 28.47
CA MET A 371 -29.63 -15.09 28.53
C MET A 371 -31.10 -15.46 28.36
N TYR A 372 -31.40 -16.35 27.40
CA TYR A 372 -32.79 -16.82 27.18
C TYR A 372 -33.38 -17.55 28.39
N GLN A 373 -32.57 -18.32 29.16
CA GLN A 373 -33.02 -18.93 30.42
C GLN A 373 -33.40 -17.86 31.48
N VAL A 374 -32.69 -16.73 31.51
CA VAL A 374 -33.06 -15.60 32.38
C VAL A 374 -34.43 -15.04 31.97
N LYS A 375 -34.67 -14.86 30.68
CA LYS A 375 -36.00 -14.40 30.18
C LYS A 375 -37.14 -15.30 30.59
N LEU A 376 -36.92 -16.63 30.54
CA LEU A 376 -37.93 -17.61 30.95
C LEU A 376 -38.16 -17.64 32.49
N SER A 377 -37.16 -17.30 33.30
CA SER A 377 -37.25 -17.31 34.75
C SER A 377 -37.72 -16.01 35.40
N GLY A 378 -38.22 -15.05 34.60
CA GLY A 378 -38.82 -13.81 35.13
C GLY A 378 -38.07 -12.52 34.74
N LYS A 379 -37.10 -12.58 33.82
CA LYS A 379 -36.31 -11.45 33.34
C LYS A 379 -35.41 -10.80 34.42
N SER A 380 -34.69 -9.72 34.07
CA SER A 380 -33.92 -8.90 35.00
C SER A 380 -32.94 -9.68 35.88
N GLY A 381 -32.11 -10.53 35.29
CA GLY A 381 -31.19 -11.41 36.01
C GLY A 381 -29.97 -11.78 35.20
N ILE A 382 -29.17 -12.70 35.77
CA ILE A 382 -28.00 -13.27 35.12
C ILE A 382 -28.04 -14.80 35.17
N ALA A 383 -27.52 -15.48 34.14
CA ALA A 383 -27.31 -16.93 34.16
C ALA A 383 -26.00 -17.27 33.43
N PHE A 384 -25.40 -18.38 33.85
CA PHE A 384 -24.22 -18.94 33.19
C PHE A 384 -24.60 -19.99 32.15
N ALA A 385 -23.89 -19.99 31.05
CA ALA A 385 -23.91 -21.11 30.13
C ALA A 385 -23.39 -22.36 30.80
N GLY A 386 -24.13 -23.46 30.67
CA GLY A 386 -23.78 -24.75 31.15
C GLY A 386 -22.60 -25.41 30.42
#